data_f4ddf62807881a1549d9345a25b3c822
#
_entry.id   f4ddf62807881a1549d9345a25b3c822
#
_cell.length_a   1.000
_cell.length_b   1.000
_cell.length_c   1.000
_cell.angle_alpha   90.00
_cell.angle_beta   90.00
_cell.angle_gamma   90.00
#
_symmetry.space_group_name_H-M   'P 1'
#
loop_
_entity.id
_entity.type
_entity.pdbx_description
1 polymer ?
#
loop_
_entity_poly.entity_id
_entity_poly.type
_entity_poly.pdbx_seq_one_letter_code
_entity_poly.pdbx_strand_id
1 'polypeptide(L)'
;MRNKSLKYFSKLDIRKCYPSIPQDKLIQFLEKHIKNDMLMWLIKELVNSFEQGLSIGSFLSQYLCNLYLSQIYHFIGHLHKVRKHKDGTKSSIRLVYHRLFYMDDILMIGTSAKDMHKAVKEVIKYCKSLGLKIKESWFVKQMPFANKKCDGAFIDMMGFRIYRTHITVRRRVFKRIRRIAMRLWKRIKTHHKIFESHARKIISYWGLLKNSNSTKVIQKYHIKDIMKICKKVVKEYDKISLYGKAAFC
;
A
#
# COMPACT_ATOMS: atom_id res chain seq x y z
N MET A 1 -2.53 -16.33 -2.97
CA MET A 1 -1.24 -16.99 -3.26
C MET A 1 -1.48 -18.46 -3.57
N ARG A 2 -1.70 -18.79 -4.83
CA ARG A 2 -1.97 -20.18 -5.28
C ARG A 2 -0.71 -21.04 -5.35
N ASN A 3 0.46 -20.43 -5.53
CA ASN A 3 1.72 -21.17 -5.64
C ASN A 3 2.18 -21.67 -4.26
N LYS A 4 2.18 -23.01 -4.08
CA LYS A 4 2.55 -23.69 -2.83
C LYS A 4 4.03 -23.52 -2.45
N SER A 5 4.91 -23.22 -3.40
CA SER A 5 6.34 -23.01 -3.15
C SER A 5 6.66 -21.70 -2.43
N LEU A 6 5.81 -20.67 -2.58
CA LEU A 6 6.01 -19.37 -1.95
C LEU A 6 5.57 -19.44 -0.47
N LYS A 7 6.54 -19.48 0.44
CA LYS A 7 6.29 -19.76 1.87
C LYS A 7 6.60 -18.60 2.78
N TYR A 8 7.50 -17.70 2.37
CA TYR A 8 8.04 -16.65 3.23
C TYR A 8 7.73 -15.28 2.67
N PHE A 9 7.51 -14.31 3.56
CA PHE A 9 7.39 -12.92 3.20
C PHE A 9 8.19 -12.04 4.15
N SER A 10 8.61 -10.89 3.66
CA SER A 10 9.22 -9.82 4.43
C SER A 10 8.52 -8.51 4.13
N LYS A 11 8.31 -7.72 5.16
CA LYS A 11 7.83 -6.35 5.04
C LYS A 11 8.92 -5.42 5.55
N LEU A 12 9.26 -4.41 4.73
CA LEU A 12 10.21 -3.36 5.03
C LEU A 12 9.46 -2.02 4.95
N ASP A 13 9.90 -1.06 5.72
CA ASP A 13 9.33 0.28 5.79
C ASP A 13 10.49 1.29 5.74
N ILE A 14 10.41 2.28 4.86
CA ILE A 14 11.42 3.31 4.72
C ILE A 14 11.18 4.37 5.79
N ARG A 15 12.21 4.68 6.57
CA ARG A 15 12.11 5.68 7.63
C ARG A 15 11.98 7.07 7.03
N LYS A 16 10.90 7.80 7.36
CA LYS A 16 10.65 9.18 6.89
C LYS A 16 10.86 9.31 5.37
N CYS A 17 10.21 8.46 4.56
CA CYS A 17 10.51 8.28 3.14
C CYS A 17 10.68 9.62 2.40
N TYR A 18 9.65 10.48 2.38
CA TYR A 18 9.68 11.76 1.65
C TYR A 18 10.82 12.70 2.09
N PRO A 19 10.97 13.04 3.39
CA PRO A 19 12.06 13.92 3.83
C PRO A 19 13.44 13.28 3.70
N SER A 20 13.53 11.95 3.58
CA SER A 20 14.84 11.26 3.50
C SER A 20 15.39 11.16 2.09
N ILE A 21 14.62 11.49 1.04
CA ILE A 21 15.09 11.44 -0.34
C ILE A 21 16.10 12.58 -0.55
N PRO A 22 17.38 12.28 -0.86
CA PRO A 22 18.37 13.32 -1.14
C PRO A 22 18.03 14.01 -2.46
N GLN A 23 17.80 15.31 -2.43
CA GLN A 23 17.41 16.10 -3.60
C GLN A 23 18.42 15.99 -4.75
N ASP A 24 19.72 16.09 -4.44
CA ASP A 24 20.78 15.95 -5.44
C ASP A 24 20.75 14.61 -6.18
N LYS A 25 20.58 13.51 -5.44
CA LYS A 25 20.49 12.17 -6.02
C LYS A 25 19.23 11.99 -6.83
N LEU A 26 18.12 12.58 -6.39
CA LEU A 26 16.86 12.58 -7.13
C LEU A 26 17.04 13.33 -8.45
N ILE A 27 17.60 14.53 -8.43
CA ILE A 27 17.85 15.35 -9.62
C ILE A 27 18.77 14.61 -10.59
N GLN A 28 19.90 14.08 -10.14
CA GLN A 28 20.81 13.27 -10.97
C GLN A 28 20.11 12.04 -11.59
N PHE A 29 19.20 11.42 -10.87
CA PHE A 29 18.41 10.30 -11.40
C PHE A 29 17.43 10.78 -12.48
N LEU A 30 16.76 11.91 -12.29
CA LEU A 30 15.79 12.48 -13.22
C LEU A 30 16.46 12.94 -14.53
N GLU A 31 17.64 13.57 -14.48
CA GLU A 31 18.42 14.02 -15.64
C GLU A 31 18.75 12.88 -16.62
N LYS A 32 18.90 11.65 -16.11
CA LYS A 32 19.13 10.47 -16.95
C LYS A 32 17.87 10.09 -17.76
N HIS A 33 16.67 10.44 -17.30
CA HIS A 33 15.40 10.02 -17.87
C HIS A 33 14.65 11.15 -18.58
N ILE A 34 14.80 12.38 -18.14
CA ILE A 34 14.13 13.56 -18.70
C ILE A 34 15.13 14.31 -19.57
N LYS A 35 14.82 14.43 -20.87
CA LYS A 35 15.67 15.11 -21.87
C LYS A 35 15.23 16.52 -22.19
N ASN A 36 14.07 16.94 -21.72
CA ASN A 36 13.56 18.29 -21.92
C ASN A 36 14.14 19.21 -20.85
N ASP A 37 14.97 20.17 -21.27
CA ASP A 37 15.71 21.04 -20.36
C ASP A 37 14.80 22.00 -19.58
N MET A 38 13.76 22.54 -20.22
CA MET A 38 12.78 23.43 -19.56
C MET A 38 11.99 22.68 -18.48
N LEU A 39 11.55 21.46 -18.76
CA LEU A 39 10.86 20.62 -17.78
C LEU A 39 11.81 20.26 -16.63
N MET A 40 13.05 19.92 -16.94
CA MET A 40 14.06 19.58 -15.92
C MET A 40 14.40 20.78 -15.03
N TRP A 41 14.54 21.98 -15.63
CA TRP A 41 14.70 23.22 -14.88
C TRP A 41 13.53 23.46 -13.92
N LEU A 42 12.28 23.36 -14.40
CA LEU A 42 11.10 23.56 -13.57
C LEU A 42 11.06 22.56 -12.39
N ILE A 43 11.38 21.29 -12.64
CA ILE A 43 11.42 20.27 -11.58
C ILE A 43 12.50 20.60 -10.55
N LYS A 44 13.67 21.05 -10.97
CA LYS A 44 14.75 21.47 -10.06
C LYS A 44 14.31 22.62 -9.16
N GLU A 45 13.70 23.66 -9.72
CA GLU A 45 13.19 24.80 -8.96
C GLU A 45 12.16 24.34 -7.90
N LEU A 46 11.22 23.48 -8.31
CA LEU A 46 10.18 22.96 -7.41
C LEU A 46 10.78 22.06 -6.31
N VAL A 47 11.75 21.20 -6.61
CA VAL A 47 12.41 20.33 -5.63
C VAL A 47 13.27 21.16 -4.67
N ASN A 48 14.03 22.13 -5.17
CA ASN A 48 14.89 23.00 -4.36
C ASN A 48 14.09 23.96 -3.46
N SER A 49 12.81 24.23 -3.79
CA SER A 49 11.93 25.01 -2.91
C SER A 49 11.54 24.28 -1.62
N PHE A 50 11.80 22.98 -1.50
CA PHE A 50 11.57 22.23 -0.29
C PHE A 50 12.81 22.30 0.62
N GLU A 51 12.60 22.55 1.90
CA GLU A 51 13.70 22.63 2.90
C GLU A 51 14.50 21.32 2.99
N GLN A 52 13.83 20.17 2.91
CA GLN A 52 14.48 18.87 3.00
C GLN A 52 13.68 17.80 2.23
N GLY A 53 14.35 17.07 1.36
CA GLY A 53 13.79 15.96 0.60
C GLY A 53 12.59 16.38 -0.24
N LEU A 54 11.48 15.68 -0.09
CA LEU A 54 10.23 15.97 -0.78
C LEU A 54 9.13 16.38 0.23
N SER A 55 8.32 17.36 -0.15
CA SER A 55 7.18 17.83 0.65
C SER A 55 6.08 16.76 0.74
N ILE A 56 5.48 16.62 1.92
CA ILE A 56 4.32 15.75 2.12
C ILE A 56 3.06 16.50 1.66
N GLY A 57 2.23 15.82 0.85
CA GLY A 57 0.94 16.36 0.38
C GLY A 57 0.97 16.97 -1.02
N SER A 58 2.13 17.18 -1.62
CA SER A 58 2.24 17.58 -3.03
C SER A 58 2.06 16.38 -3.96
N PHE A 59 1.29 16.54 -5.04
CA PHE A 59 1.17 15.53 -6.10
C PHE A 59 2.51 15.24 -6.75
N LEU A 60 3.28 16.28 -7.07
CA LEU A 60 4.61 16.13 -7.65
C LEU A 60 5.50 15.26 -6.77
N SER A 61 5.56 15.53 -5.48
CA SER A 61 6.33 14.75 -4.51
C SER A 61 5.97 13.27 -4.52
N GLN A 62 4.69 12.93 -4.69
CA GLN A 62 4.24 11.54 -4.76
C GLN A 62 4.80 10.83 -6.00
N TYR A 63 4.76 11.49 -7.17
CA TYR A 63 5.31 10.93 -8.41
C TYR A 63 6.82 10.79 -8.33
N LEU A 64 7.52 11.84 -7.89
CA LEU A 64 8.98 11.83 -7.76
C LEU A 64 9.45 10.78 -6.75
N CYS A 65 8.76 10.63 -5.61
CA CYS A 65 9.05 9.59 -4.63
C CYS A 65 8.91 8.18 -5.25
N ASN A 66 7.79 7.90 -5.91
CA ASN A 66 7.57 6.61 -6.55
C ASN A 66 8.60 6.32 -7.65
N LEU A 67 8.94 7.34 -8.44
CA LEU A 67 9.96 7.21 -9.49
C LEU A 67 11.34 6.94 -8.89
N TYR A 68 11.72 7.63 -7.82
CA TYR A 68 12.98 7.40 -7.13
C TYR A 68 13.06 6.00 -6.51
N LEU A 69 11.97 5.53 -5.88
CA LEU A 69 11.87 4.20 -5.29
C LEU A 69 11.82 3.08 -6.33
N SER A 70 11.51 3.38 -7.60
CA SER A 70 11.51 2.39 -8.68
C SER A 70 12.87 1.71 -8.85
N GLN A 71 13.96 2.41 -8.53
CA GLN A 71 15.31 1.85 -8.53
C GLN A 71 15.42 0.65 -7.59
N ILE A 72 14.86 0.77 -6.38
CA ILE A 72 14.85 -0.33 -5.39
C ILE A 72 13.95 -1.47 -5.90
N TYR A 73 12.79 -1.13 -6.49
CA TYR A 73 11.91 -2.12 -7.07
C TYR A 73 12.61 -2.96 -8.14
N HIS A 74 13.31 -2.33 -9.08
CA HIS A 74 14.06 -3.04 -10.12
C HIS A 74 15.23 -3.82 -9.54
N PHE A 75 16.01 -3.24 -8.61
CA PHE A 75 17.10 -3.91 -7.93
C PHE A 75 16.66 -5.23 -7.28
N ILE A 76 15.52 -5.24 -6.55
CA ILE A 76 14.98 -6.46 -5.94
C ILE A 76 14.69 -7.54 -7.00
N GLY A 77 14.24 -7.14 -8.19
CA GLY A 77 13.96 -8.06 -9.29
C GLY A 77 15.18 -8.77 -9.84
N HIS A 78 16.34 -8.15 -9.70
CA HIS A 78 17.61 -8.69 -10.18
C HIS A 78 18.40 -9.46 -9.10
N LEU A 79 17.85 -9.61 -7.89
CA LEU A 79 18.50 -10.37 -6.82
C LEU A 79 18.44 -11.88 -7.10
N HIS A 80 19.58 -12.45 -7.45
CA HIS A 80 19.74 -13.87 -7.75
C HIS A 80 20.87 -14.48 -6.93
N LYS A 81 20.85 -15.80 -6.76
CA LYS A 81 21.97 -16.62 -6.32
C LYS A 81 22.33 -17.64 -7.39
N VAL A 82 23.61 -17.94 -7.51
CA VAL A 82 24.08 -19.00 -8.39
C VAL A 82 24.13 -20.30 -7.58
N ARG A 83 23.49 -21.33 -8.09
CA ARG A 83 23.60 -22.72 -7.58
C ARG A 83 24.46 -23.50 -8.55
N LYS A 84 25.53 -24.10 -8.03
CA LYS A 84 26.37 -25.07 -8.75
C LYS A 84 25.76 -26.45 -8.56
N HIS A 85 25.54 -27.17 -9.62
CA HIS A 85 25.09 -28.57 -9.61
C HIS A 85 26.28 -29.53 -9.61
N LYS A 86 26.04 -30.81 -9.28
CA LYS A 86 27.08 -31.83 -9.24
C LYS A 86 27.73 -32.12 -10.60
N ASP A 87 26.97 -31.87 -11.66
CA ASP A 87 27.40 -32.01 -13.07
C ASP A 87 28.21 -30.79 -13.58
N GLY A 88 28.59 -29.86 -12.69
CA GLY A 88 29.34 -28.65 -13.03
C GLY A 88 28.45 -27.51 -13.60
N THR A 89 27.21 -27.75 -13.93
CA THR A 89 26.30 -26.72 -14.44
C THR A 89 25.94 -25.68 -13.38
N LYS A 90 25.65 -24.46 -13.81
CA LYS A 90 25.24 -23.35 -12.91
C LYS A 90 23.83 -22.93 -13.24
N SER A 91 22.97 -22.83 -12.24
CA SER A 91 21.63 -22.25 -12.38
C SER A 91 21.49 -20.97 -11.57
N SER A 92 20.80 -19.99 -12.15
CA SER A 92 20.47 -18.74 -11.47
C SER A 92 19.09 -18.85 -10.82
N ILE A 93 19.03 -18.64 -9.51
CA ILE A 93 17.80 -18.76 -8.72
C ILE A 93 17.45 -17.39 -8.14
N ARG A 94 16.23 -16.93 -8.36
CA ARG A 94 15.73 -15.67 -7.79
C ARG A 94 15.64 -15.78 -6.25
N LEU A 95 16.09 -14.74 -5.55
CA LEU A 95 15.92 -14.64 -4.10
C LEU A 95 14.49 -14.20 -3.76
N VAL A 96 13.92 -13.29 -4.56
CA VAL A 96 12.58 -12.73 -4.37
C VAL A 96 11.74 -13.03 -5.62
N TYR A 97 10.60 -13.66 -5.45
CA TYR A 97 9.70 -14.04 -6.55
C TYR A 97 8.64 -12.98 -6.84
N HIS A 98 8.06 -12.39 -5.76
CA HIS A 98 7.12 -11.29 -5.89
C HIS A 98 7.54 -10.14 -5.02
N ARG A 99 7.37 -8.93 -5.53
CA ARG A 99 7.60 -7.69 -4.84
C ARG A 99 6.46 -6.72 -5.09
N LEU A 100 6.09 -5.98 -4.06
CA LEU A 100 5.05 -4.96 -4.12
C LEU A 100 5.52 -3.75 -3.34
N PHE A 101 5.39 -2.58 -3.95
CA PHE A 101 5.63 -1.30 -3.31
C PHE A 101 4.32 -0.56 -3.17
N TYR A 102 4.09 0.01 -2.02
CA TYR A 102 3.00 0.93 -1.77
C TYR A 102 3.55 2.08 -0.94
N MET A 103 3.90 3.16 -1.60
CA MET A 103 4.66 4.27 -1.01
C MET A 103 5.94 3.74 -0.34
N ASP A 104 6.10 3.98 0.97
CA ASP A 104 7.21 3.55 1.81
C ASP A 104 7.18 2.08 2.23
N ASP A 105 6.05 1.40 2.06
CA ASP A 105 5.87 -0.02 2.39
C ASP A 105 6.38 -0.93 1.26
N ILE A 106 7.38 -1.75 1.54
CA ILE A 106 7.96 -2.74 0.61
C ILE A 106 7.59 -4.14 1.09
N LEU A 107 6.92 -4.91 0.24
CA LEU A 107 6.60 -6.30 0.48
C LEU A 107 7.40 -7.18 -0.49
N MET A 108 8.09 -8.18 0.05
CA MET A 108 8.80 -9.20 -0.70
C MET A 108 8.29 -10.59 -0.34
N ILE A 109 8.20 -11.49 -1.32
CA ILE A 109 7.72 -12.86 -1.14
C ILE A 109 8.70 -13.81 -1.82
N GLY A 110 9.05 -14.90 -1.12
CA GLY A 110 9.99 -15.89 -1.61
C GLY A 110 9.72 -17.31 -1.08
N THR A 111 10.59 -18.22 -1.48
CA THR A 111 10.45 -19.65 -1.19
C THR A 111 11.21 -20.10 0.06
N SER A 112 12.30 -19.41 0.40
CA SER A 112 13.25 -19.77 1.46
C SER A 112 13.46 -18.62 2.44
N ALA A 113 13.45 -18.90 3.74
CA ALA A 113 13.77 -17.89 4.78
C ALA A 113 15.21 -17.37 4.62
N LYS A 114 16.18 -18.26 4.38
CA LYS A 114 17.58 -17.89 4.19
C LYS A 114 17.77 -16.93 3.02
N ASP A 115 17.10 -17.19 1.89
CA ASP A 115 17.17 -16.36 0.70
C ASP A 115 16.50 -14.99 0.95
N MET A 116 15.37 -14.98 1.67
CA MET A 116 14.69 -13.74 2.05
C MET A 116 15.54 -12.87 2.99
N HIS A 117 16.21 -13.45 3.98
CA HIS A 117 17.14 -12.71 4.84
C HIS A 117 18.32 -12.13 4.05
N LYS A 118 18.88 -12.90 3.10
CA LYS A 118 19.93 -12.42 2.19
C LYS A 118 19.41 -11.24 1.37
N ALA A 119 18.24 -11.38 0.75
CA ALA A 119 17.62 -10.32 -0.05
C ALA A 119 17.40 -9.04 0.76
N VAL A 120 16.88 -9.17 1.99
CA VAL A 120 16.67 -8.00 2.87
C VAL A 120 17.98 -7.27 3.15
N LYS A 121 19.05 -7.99 3.48
CA LYS A 121 20.38 -7.37 3.72
C LYS A 121 20.89 -6.61 2.51
N GLU A 122 20.76 -7.17 1.31
CA GLU A 122 21.16 -6.50 0.06
C GLU A 122 20.29 -5.26 -0.22
N VAL A 123 18.97 -5.34 0.02
CA VAL A 123 18.06 -4.21 -0.13
C VAL A 123 18.41 -3.08 0.86
N ILE A 124 18.71 -3.40 2.12
CA ILE A 124 19.14 -2.41 3.12
C ILE A 124 20.43 -1.71 2.65
N LYS A 125 21.41 -2.46 2.16
CA LYS A 125 22.65 -1.94 1.63
C LYS A 125 22.41 -1.00 0.44
N TYR A 126 21.56 -1.42 -0.49
CA TYR A 126 21.21 -0.62 -1.67
C TYR A 126 20.42 0.65 -1.29
N CYS A 127 19.44 0.55 -0.38
CA CYS A 127 18.74 1.73 0.15
C CYS A 127 19.71 2.74 0.77
N LYS A 128 20.70 2.26 1.53
CA LYS A 128 21.74 3.12 2.12
C LYS A 128 22.56 3.85 1.05
N SER A 129 22.90 3.21 -0.08
CA SER A 129 23.59 3.88 -1.18
C SER A 129 22.75 4.96 -1.85
N LEU A 130 21.41 4.82 -1.83
CA LEU A 130 20.46 5.85 -2.28
C LEU A 130 20.18 6.94 -1.22
N GLY A 131 20.80 6.89 -0.03
CA GLY A 131 20.54 7.83 1.05
C GLY A 131 19.30 7.51 1.90
N LEU A 132 18.68 6.35 1.67
CA LEU A 132 17.47 5.95 2.38
C LEU A 132 17.79 4.97 3.52
N LYS A 133 17.01 5.05 4.61
CA LYS A 133 17.14 4.14 5.76
C LYS A 133 15.88 3.28 5.90
N ILE A 134 16.06 1.97 6.00
CA ILE A 134 14.99 1.03 6.34
C ILE A 134 14.83 1.01 7.86
N LYS A 135 13.58 0.96 8.35
CA LYS A 135 13.29 0.77 9.78
C LYS A 135 13.79 -0.59 10.26
N GLU A 136 14.30 -0.66 11.48
CA GLU A 136 14.84 -1.90 12.07
C GLU A 136 13.76 -2.94 12.37
N SER A 137 12.50 -2.54 12.36
CA SER A 137 11.33 -3.40 12.62
C SER A 137 10.99 -4.38 11.49
N TRP A 138 11.86 -4.55 10.49
CA TRP A 138 11.65 -5.53 9.44
C TRP A 138 11.71 -6.97 9.95
N PHE A 139 11.05 -7.88 9.26
CA PHE A 139 11.02 -9.30 9.63
C PHE A 139 10.90 -10.19 8.40
N VAL A 140 11.29 -11.44 8.55
CA VAL A 140 10.98 -12.54 7.63
C VAL A 140 10.07 -13.51 8.35
N LYS A 141 8.86 -13.73 7.84
CA LYS A 141 7.88 -14.65 8.44
C LYS A 141 7.42 -15.68 7.44
N GLN A 142 7.12 -16.87 7.94
CA GLN A 142 6.50 -17.92 7.15
C GLN A 142 4.99 -17.69 7.10
N MET A 143 4.41 -17.85 5.92
CA MET A 143 2.97 -17.84 5.71
C MET A 143 2.46 -19.28 5.87
N PRO A 144 1.71 -19.60 6.94
CA PRO A 144 1.29 -20.97 7.22
C PRO A 144 0.34 -21.49 6.16
N PHE A 145 0.37 -22.80 5.92
CA PHE A 145 -0.64 -23.51 5.15
C PHE A 145 -1.93 -23.64 5.96
N ALA A 146 -3.08 -23.70 5.28
CA ALA A 146 -4.43 -23.65 5.87
C ALA A 146 -4.70 -24.70 6.97
N ASN A 147 -3.96 -25.80 7.00
CA ASN A 147 -4.21 -26.94 7.90
C ASN A 147 -3.47 -26.86 9.25
N LYS A 148 -2.64 -25.87 9.46
CA LYS A 148 -2.01 -25.66 10.79
C LYS A 148 -2.78 -24.55 11.51
N LYS A 149 -3.35 -24.85 12.68
CA LYS A 149 -3.81 -23.88 13.69
C LYS A 149 -2.60 -23.06 14.21
N CYS A 150 -1.90 -22.41 13.32
CA CYS A 150 -0.92 -21.41 13.72
C CYS A 150 -1.70 -20.10 13.79
N ASP A 151 -1.57 -19.36 14.86
CA ASP A 151 -1.86 -17.91 14.86
C ASP A 151 -1.05 -17.28 13.72
N GLY A 152 -1.64 -17.42 12.53
CA GLY A 152 -0.89 -17.40 11.30
C GLY A 152 -0.37 -16.03 11.01
N ALA A 153 0.89 -15.94 10.69
CA ALA A 153 1.46 -14.76 10.13
C ALA A 153 0.65 -14.34 8.90
N PHE A 154 0.17 -13.13 8.91
CA PHE A 154 -0.54 -12.48 7.82
C PHE A 154 0.25 -11.27 7.35
N ILE A 155 0.07 -10.89 6.11
CA ILE A 155 0.60 -9.64 5.57
C ILE A 155 -0.40 -8.54 5.96
N ASP A 156 0.07 -7.56 6.76
CA ASP A 156 -0.72 -6.38 7.14
C ASP A 156 -0.32 -5.21 6.25
N MET A 157 -1.16 -4.90 5.23
CA MET A 157 -0.87 -3.86 4.25
C MET A 157 -2.17 -3.20 3.73
N MET A 158 -2.15 -1.89 3.49
CA MET A 158 -3.27 -1.13 2.90
C MET A 158 -4.63 -1.32 3.59
N GLY A 159 -4.64 -1.56 4.92
CA GLY A 159 -5.89 -1.78 5.67
C GLY A 159 -6.41 -3.21 5.65
N PHE A 160 -5.71 -4.12 4.97
CA PHE A 160 -6.04 -5.54 4.88
C PHE A 160 -5.09 -6.39 5.73
N ARG A 161 -5.60 -7.55 6.14
CA ARG A 161 -4.84 -8.70 6.60
C ARG A 161 -4.96 -9.79 5.55
N ILE A 162 -3.86 -10.06 4.86
CA ILE A 162 -3.81 -11.01 3.77
C ILE A 162 -3.24 -12.32 4.31
N TYR A 163 -4.09 -13.31 4.34
CA TYR A 163 -3.74 -14.70 4.65
C TYR A 163 -3.49 -15.47 3.36
N ARG A 164 -3.00 -16.67 3.45
CA ARG A 164 -2.77 -17.52 2.28
C ARG A 164 -4.05 -17.89 1.54
N THR A 165 -5.14 -18.10 2.27
CA THR A 165 -6.43 -18.59 1.78
C THR A 165 -7.47 -17.50 1.60
N HIS A 166 -7.37 -16.40 2.35
CA HIS A 166 -8.40 -15.36 2.37
C HIS A 166 -7.81 -13.99 2.75
N ILE A 167 -8.58 -12.96 2.48
CA ILE A 167 -8.24 -11.58 2.83
C ILE A 167 -9.31 -11.06 3.78
N THR A 168 -8.90 -10.44 4.88
CA THR A 168 -9.80 -9.76 5.82
C THR A 168 -9.45 -8.30 5.97
N VAL A 169 -10.41 -7.50 6.35
CA VAL A 169 -10.16 -6.10 6.72
C VAL A 169 -9.46 -6.06 8.07
N ARG A 170 -8.51 -5.14 8.23
CA ARG A 170 -7.78 -4.92 9.50
C ARG A 170 -8.76 -4.71 10.66
N ARG A 171 -8.54 -5.39 11.81
CA ARG A 171 -9.45 -5.39 12.96
C ARG A 171 -9.89 -3.98 13.41
N ARG A 172 -8.97 -3.02 13.42
CA ARG A 172 -9.28 -1.61 13.78
C ARG A 172 -10.26 -0.97 12.81
N VAL A 173 -10.08 -1.21 11.50
CA VAL A 173 -10.95 -0.70 10.44
C VAL A 173 -12.31 -1.39 10.50
N PHE A 174 -12.33 -2.71 10.66
CA PHE A 174 -13.58 -3.47 10.84
C PHE A 174 -14.42 -2.95 12.01
N LYS A 175 -13.82 -2.68 13.17
CA LYS A 175 -14.52 -2.10 14.32
C LYS A 175 -15.18 -0.75 13.99
N ARG A 176 -14.50 0.09 13.19
CA ARG A 176 -15.04 1.39 12.74
C ARG A 176 -16.23 1.18 11.79
N ILE A 177 -16.08 0.30 10.80
CA ILE A 177 -17.15 -0.05 9.86
C ILE A 177 -18.38 -0.54 10.61
N ARG A 178 -18.21 -1.50 11.53
CA ARG A 178 -19.29 -2.04 12.35
C ARG A 178 -20.04 -0.94 13.10
N ARG A 179 -19.32 -0.05 13.81
CA ARG A 179 -19.94 1.04 14.58
C ARG A 179 -20.77 1.98 13.70
N ILE A 180 -20.25 2.34 12.54
CA ILE A 180 -20.94 3.24 11.61
C ILE A 180 -22.16 2.53 11.01
N ALA A 181 -22.03 1.28 10.59
CA ALA A 181 -23.12 0.50 10.02
C ALA A 181 -24.28 0.33 11.03
N MET A 182 -23.98 -0.05 12.27
CA MET A 182 -25.01 -0.20 13.32
C MET A 182 -25.72 1.14 13.60
N ARG A 183 -24.99 2.25 13.66
CA ARG A 183 -25.57 3.59 13.88
C ARG A 183 -26.47 4.01 12.71
N LEU A 184 -26.03 3.81 11.48
CA LEU A 184 -26.81 4.13 10.29
C LEU A 184 -28.04 3.25 10.19
N TRP A 185 -27.90 1.96 10.43
CA TRP A 185 -29.03 1.02 10.40
C TRP A 185 -30.11 1.38 11.42
N LYS A 186 -29.71 1.75 12.65
CA LYS A 186 -30.66 2.24 13.67
C LYS A 186 -31.40 3.48 13.16
N ARG A 187 -30.70 4.47 12.61
CA ARG A 187 -31.31 5.71 12.07
C ARG A 187 -32.28 5.44 10.91
N ILE A 188 -31.92 4.53 10.01
CA ILE A 188 -32.78 4.11 8.90
C ILE A 188 -34.10 3.50 9.45
N LYS A 189 -34.00 2.61 10.42
CA LYS A 189 -35.19 1.96 11.03
C LYS A 189 -36.08 2.93 11.79
N THR A 190 -35.52 3.94 12.41
CA THR A 190 -36.26 4.96 13.18
C THR A 190 -36.59 6.20 12.36
N HIS A 191 -36.44 6.15 11.04
CA HIS A 191 -36.72 7.26 10.11
C HIS A 191 -36.02 8.58 10.44
N HIS A 192 -34.90 8.52 11.18
CA HIS A 192 -34.11 9.69 11.51
C HIS A 192 -33.20 10.11 10.34
N LYS A 193 -32.99 11.44 10.22
CA LYS A 193 -32.11 12.03 9.19
C LYS A 193 -30.70 11.42 9.25
N ILE A 194 -30.18 11.02 8.09
CA ILE A 194 -28.82 10.54 7.92
C ILE A 194 -27.91 11.73 7.62
N PHE A 195 -26.87 11.90 8.43
CA PHE A 195 -25.86 12.94 8.18
C PHE A 195 -24.96 12.54 7.02
N GLU A 196 -24.69 13.50 6.13
CA GLU A 196 -23.80 13.33 4.98
C GLU A 196 -22.42 12.76 5.37
N SER A 197 -21.81 13.29 6.44
CA SER A 197 -20.51 12.84 6.91
C SER A 197 -20.46 11.34 7.27
N HIS A 198 -21.56 10.80 7.82
CA HIS A 198 -21.68 9.37 8.11
C HIS A 198 -21.92 8.56 6.83
N ALA A 199 -22.73 9.10 5.91
CA ALA A 199 -22.95 8.47 4.60
C ALA A 199 -21.68 8.37 3.79
N ARG A 200 -20.91 9.44 3.66
CA ARG A 200 -19.59 9.43 2.97
C ARG A 200 -18.60 8.44 3.62
N LYS A 201 -18.56 8.38 4.96
CA LYS A 201 -17.69 7.42 5.67
C LYS A 201 -17.99 5.97 5.35
N ILE A 202 -19.26 5.55 5.32
CA ILE A 202 -19.59 4.14 4.99
C ILE A 202 -19.30 3.83 3.52
N ILE A 203 -19.54 4.80 2.63
CA ILE A 203 -19.22 4.69 1.20
C ILE A 203 -17.72 4.50 1.00
N SER A 204 -16.87 5.25 1.70
CA SER A 204 -15.40 5.12 1.59
C SER A 204 -14.88 3.74 2.04
N TYR A 205 -15.55 3.11 3.01
CA TYR A 205 -15.17 1.77 3.46
C TYR A 205 -15.64 0.64 2.55
N TRP A 206 -16.54 0.91 1.61
CA TRP A 206 -17.08 -0.12 0.70
C TRP A 206 -15.99 -0.82 -0.10
N GLY A 207 -15.00 -0.08 -0.60
CA GLY A 207 -13.86 -0.63 -1.34
C GLY A 207 -13.10 -1.71 -0.55
N LEU A 208 -12.91 -1.51 0.76
CA LEU A 208 -12.25 -2.49 1.63
C LEU A 208 -13.11 -3.74 1.82
N LEU A 209 -14.42 -3.60 1.99
CA LEU A 209 -15.33 -4.74 2.14
C LEU A 209 -15.48 -5.52 0.84
N LYS A 210 -15.59 -4.84 -0.31
CA LYS A 210 -15.72 -5.45 -1.63
C LYS A 210 -14.47 -6.28 -1.99
N ASN A 211 -13.29 -5.80 -1.63
CA ASN A 211 -12.01 -6.43 -1.95
C ASN A 211 -11.50 -7.39 -0.86
N SER A 212 -12.40 -7.88 -0.01
CA SER A 212 -12.08 -8.84 1.06
C SER A 212 -13.15 -9.91 1.20
N ASN A 213 -12.85 -11.00 1.91
CA ASN A 213 -13.79 -12.07 2.19
C ASN A 213 -14.83 -11.66 3.26
N SER A 214 -15.53 -10.55 3.01
CA SER A 214 -16.43 -9.91 3.97
C SER A 214 -17.92 -10.17 3.73
N THR A 215 -18.30 -11.14 2.90
CA THR A 215 -19.70 -11.41 2.52
C THR A 215 -20.63 -11.57 3.74
N LYS A 216 -20.21 -12.38 4.73
CA LYS A 216 -20.97 -12.57 5.98
C LYS A 216 -21.13 -11.27 6.76
N VAL A 217 -20.12 -10.39 6.77
CA VAL A 217 -20.14 -9.08 7.43
C VAL A 217 -21.11 -8.14 6.72
N ILE A 218 -21.07 -8.11 5.39
CA ILE A 218 -21.92 -7.29 4.55
C ILE A 218 -23.40 -7.65 4.78
N GLN A 219 -23.72 -8.94 4.84
CA GLN A 219 -25.08 -9.43 5.14
C GLN A 219 -25.50 -9.10 6.57
N LYS A 220 -24.70 -9.48 7.58
CA LYS A 220 -25.00 -9.30 9.01
C LYS A 220 -25.30 -7.85 9.40
N TYR A 221 -24.64 -6.89 8.79
CA TYR A 221 -24.77 -5.46 9.12
C TYR A 221 -25.55 -4.67 8.07
N HIS A 222 -26.27 -5.33 7.16
CA HIS A 222 -27.12 -4.70 6.13
C HIS A 222 -26.39 -3.65 5.30
N ILE A 223 -25.08 -3.88 5.04
CA ILE A 223 -24.21 -2.86 4.41
C ILE A 223 -24.72 -2.46 3.02
N LYS A 224 -25.24 -3.40 2.23
CA LYS A 224 -25.78 -3.11 0.89
C LYS A 224 -26.97 -2.16 0.93
N ASP A 225 -27.90 -2.37 1.87
CA ASP A 225 -29.10 -1.54 2.00
C ASP A 225 -28.74 -0.15 2.52
N ILE A 226 -27.88 -0.09 3.53
CA ILE A 226 -27.30 1.18 4.02
C ILE A 226 -26.64 1.93 2.87
N MET A 227 -25.86 1.26 2.03
CA MET A 227 -25.15 1.88 0.89
C MET A 227 -26.10 2.47 -0.15
N LYS A 228 -27.22 1.79 -0.47
CA LYS A 228 -28.22 2.31 -1.40
C LYS A 228 -28.79 3.65 -0.90
N ILE A 229 -29.16 3.72 0.39
CA ILE A 229 -29.73 4.91 1.01
C ILE A 229 -28.65 6.03 1.12
N CYS A 230 -27.47 5.69 1.63
CA CYS A 230 -26.37 6.66 1.79
C CYS A 230 -25.93 7.29 0.47
N LYS A 231 -25.91 6.53 -0.63
CA LYS A 231 -25.61 7.09 -1.96
C LYS A 231 -26.67 8.11 -2.43
N LYS A 232 -27.96 7.87 -2.14
CA LYS A 232 -29.02 8.84 -2.44
C LYS A 232 -28.81 10.14 -1.63
N VAL A 233 -28.58 10.01 -0.33
CA VAL A 233 -28.31 11.16 0.57
C VAL A 233 -27.13 11.99 0.08
N VAL A 234 -26.00 11.36 -0.26
CA VAL A 234 -24.83 12.09 -0.76
C VAL A 234 -25.13 12.79 -2.10
N LYS A 235 -25.83 12.10 -3.02
CA LYS A 235 -26.21 12.70 -4.32
C LYS A 235 -27.10 13.95 -4.15
N GLU A 236 -28.03 13.93 -3.20
CA GLU A 236 -28.88 15.07 -2.87
C GLU A 236 -28.07 16.24 -2.32
N TYR A 237 -27.15 15.98 -1.37
CA TYR A 237 -26.26 17.00 -0.83
C TYR A 237 -25.34 17.60 -1.90
N ASP A 238 -24.77 16.76 -2.80
CA ASP A 238 -23.91 17.24 -3.88
C ASP A 238 -24.68 18.15 -4.85
N LYS A 239 -25.95 17.83 -5.17
CA LYS A 239 -26.83 18.70 -5.98
C LYS A 239 -27.05 20.05 -5.29
N ILE A 240 -27.46 20.06 -4.01
CA ILE A 240 -27.69 21.31 -3.26
C ILE A 240 -26.41 22.16 -3.21
N SER A 241 -25.24 21.55 -2.98
CA SER A 241 -23.95 22.24 -2.96
C SER A 241 -23.58 22.85 -4.32
N LEU A 242 -23.94 22.21 -5.44
CA LEU A 242 -23.70 22.74 -6.79
C LEU A 242 -24.64 23.93 -7.09
N TYR A 243 -25.91 23.83 -6.76
CA TYR A 243 -26.87 24.92 -6.94
C TYR A 243 -26.60 26.12 -6.03
N GLY A 244 -26.17 25.88 -4.78
CA GLY A 244 -25.77 26.96 -3.85
C GLY A 244 -24.54 27.74 -4.31
N LYS A 245 -23.61 27.11 -5.06
CA LYS A 245 -22.47 27.81 -5.66
C LYS A 245 -22.82 28.59 -6.93
N ALA A 246 -23.78 28.11 -7.69
CA ALA A 246 -24.25 28.80 -8.90
C ALA A 246 -25.14 30.04 -8.62
N ALA A 247 -25.61 30.21 -7.38
CA ALA A 247 -26.37 31.37 -6.96
C ALA A 247 -25.52 32.55 -6.46
N PHE A 248 -24.21 32.40 -6.41
CA PHE A 248 -23.22 33.41 -5.96
C PHE A 248 -22.16 33.75 -7.02
N CYS A 249 -22.40 33.39 -8.29
CA CYS A 249 -21.60 33.82 -9.45
C CYS A 249 -22.38 34.75 -10.34
#